data_f867cd97fbdfbf60d155bac8f9207339
#
_entry.id   f867cd97fbdfbf60d155bac8f9207339
#
_cell.length_a   1.000
_cell.length_b   1.000
_cell.length_c   1.000
_cell.angle_alpha   90.00
_cell.angle_beta   90.00
_cell.angle_gamma   90.00
#
_symmetry.space_group_name_H-M   'P 1'
#
loop_
_entity.id
_entity.type
_entity.pdbx_description
1 polymer ?
#
loop_
_entity_poly.entity_id
_entity_poly.type
_entity_poly.pdbx_seq_one_letter_code
_entity_poly.pdbx_strand_id
1 'polypeptide(L)'
;MKELLTPEALLTNLKDVRALTRNVIEAFPEKELFEFSVANLRPFSAMVEEFLMITNYIFTETLHEKHTPFYTEGQFPTTKAEVLALWDKVTEILDREWKEVGDYTQSLTIYQMTFSFSQWILYAIENESHHRGQGYTYLRALNIEPPFFWARESFN
;
A
#
# COMPACT_ATOMS: atom_id res chain seq x y z
N MET A 1 -26.83 -16.24 2.65
CA MET A 1 -25.81 -16.26 1.57
C MET A 1 -24.47 -16.56 2.22
N LYS A 2 -23.62 -17.38 1.61
CA LYS A 2 -22.23 -17.49 2.06
C LYS A 2 -21.53 -16.20 1.71
N GLU A 3 -20.82 -15.62 2.67
CA GLU A 3 -19.97 -14.44 2.47
C GLU A 3 -18.87 -14.80 1.44
N LEU A 4 -18.73 -13.99 0.39
CA LEU A 4 -17.76 -14.26 -0.68
C LEU A 4 -16.34 -13.89 -0.27
N LEU A 5 -16.21 -12.90 0.62
CA LEU A 5 -14.93 -12.41 1.11
C LEU A 5 -15.09 -12.03 2.59
N THR A 6 -14.36 -12.69 3.48
CA THR A 6 -14.37 -12.33 4.90
C THR A 6 -13.41 -11.19 5.20
N PRO A 7 -13.61 -10.42 6.28
CA PRO A 7 -12.66 -9.41 6.72
C PRO A 7 -11.24 -9.95 6.89
N GLU A 8 -11.07 -11.15 7.40
CA GLU A 8 -9.76 -11.79 7.59
C GLU A 8 -9.10 -12.12 6.25
N ALA A 9 -9.86 -12.62 5.27
CA ALA A 9 -9.33 -12.88 3.93
C ALA A 9 -8.94 -11.59 3.21
N LEU A 10 -9.70 -10.51 3.42
CA LEU A 10 -9.38 -9.20 2.86
C LEU A 10 -8.10 -8.63 3.48
N LEU A 11 -7.95 -8.70 4.81
CA LEU A 11 -6.72 -8.30 5.51
C LEU A 11 -5.51 -9.10 5.05
N THR A 12 -5.66 -10.43 4.92
CA THR A 12 -4.59 -11.30 4.43
C THR A 12 -4.15 -10.87 3.04
N ASN A 13 -5.09 -10.61 2.12
CA ASN A 13 -4.77 -10.15 0.78
C ASN A 13 -4.07 -8.77 0.77
N LEU A 14 -4.52 -7.83 1.60
CA LEU A 14 -3.85 -6.53 1.77
C LEU A 14 -2.40 -6.71 2.24
N LYS A 15 -2.17 -7.53 3.25
CA LYS A 15 -0.82 -7.80 3.80
C LYS A 15 0.10 -8.47 2.77
N ASP A 16 -0.40 -9.45 2.02
CA ASP A 16 0.34 -10.09 0.95
C ASP A 16 0.76 -9.10 -0.14
N VAL A 17 -0.15 -8.23 -0.55
CA VAL A 17 0.13 -7.20 -1.56
C VAL A 17 1.19 -6.23 -1.04
N ARG A 18 1.10 -5.81 0.22
CA ARG A 18 2.09 -4.94 0.87
C ARG A 18 3.47 -5.59 0.99
N ALA A 19 3.53 -6.88 1.30
CA ALA A 19 4.79 -7.63 1.33
C ALA A 19 5.47 -7.67 -0.05
N LEU A 20 4.69 -7.89 -1.12
CA LEU A 20 5.20 -7.83 -2.49
C LEU A 20 5.72 -6.44 -2.86
N THR A 21 5.04 -5.38 -2.46
CA THR A 21 5.49 -4.00 -2.71
C THR A 21 6.75 -3.67 -1.93
N ARG A 22 6.85 -4.12 -0.68
CA ARG A 22 8.06 -3.99 0.13
C ARG A 22 9.28 -4.57 -0.58
N ASN A 23 9.15 -5.77 -1.14
CA ASN A 23 10.23 -6.42 -1.89
C ASN A 23 10.65 -5.59 -3.12
N VAL A 24 9.72 -4.91 -3.78
CA VAL A 24 10.03 -4.02 -4.90
C VAL A 24 10.79 -2.78 -4.41
N ILE A 25 10.35 -2.14 -3.32
CA ILE A 25 11.08 -1.00 -2.72
C ILE A 25 12.52 -1.40 -2.38
N GLU A 26 12.71 -2.58 -1.78
CA GLU A 26 14.02 -3.09 -1.40
C GLU A 26 14.94 -3.34 -2.61
N ALA A 27 14.37 -3.82 -3.72
CA ALA A 27 15.11 -4.12 -4.94
C ALA A 27 15.63 -2.87 -5.68
N PHE A 28 15.02 -1.71 -5.48
CA PHE A 28 15.50 -0.47 -6.10
C PHE A 28 16.86 -0.06 -5.50
N PRO A 29 17.82 0.39 -6.33
CA PRO A 29 18.95 1.15 -5.82
C PRO A 29 18.48 2.45 -5.15
N GLU A 30 19.24 2.95 -4.17
CA GLU A 30 18.87 4.12 -3.36
C GLU A 30 18.43 5.32 -4.20
N LYS A 31 19.28 5.72 -5.13
CA LYS A 31 19.03 6.90 -5.97
C LYS A 31 17.83 6.70 -6.90
N GLU A 32 17.77 5.57 -7.56
CA GLU A 32 16.78 5.24 -8.58
C GLU A 32 15.36 5.11 -8.01
N LEU A 33 15.23 4.76 -6.74
CA LEU A 33 13.95 4.76 -6.03
C LEU A 33 13.28 6.15 -6.07
N PHE A 34 14.07 7.21 -5.94
CA PHE A 34 13.58 8.60 -5.82
C PHE A 34 13.66 9.40 -7.12
N GLU A 35 14.52 9.03 -8.06
CA GLU A 35 14.80 9.85 -9.24
C GLU A 35 14.42 9.17 -10.57
N PHE A 36 14.44 7.83 -10.64
CA PHE A 36 14.22 7.13 -11.89
C PHE A 36 12.75 7.07 -12.28
N SER A 37 12.47 7.41 -13.53
CA SER A 37 11.14 7.27 -14.12
C SER A 37 11.24 7.00 -15.64
N VAL A 38 10.18 6.49 -16.23
CA VAL A 38 10.05 6.20 -17.65
C VAL A 38 8.91 7.04 -18.23
N ALA A 39 9.13 7.66 -19.41
CA ALA A 39 8.09 8.30 -20.20
C ALA A 39 7.23 9.33 -19.44
N ASN A 40 7.85 10.22 -18.68
CA ASN A 40 7.19 11.26 -17.91
C ASN A 40 6.29 10.74 -16.74
N LEU A 41 6.43 9.48 -16.38
CA LEU A 41 5.82 8.97 -15.14
C LEU A 41 6.62 9.48 -13.94
N ARG A 42 6.03 9.38 -12.75
CA ARG A 42 6.70 9.76 -11.49
C ARG A 42 7.63 8.64 -10.99
N PRO A 43 8.63 8.94 -10.15
CA PRO A 43 9.47 7.93 -9.50
C PRO A 43 8.65 6.94 -8.66
N PHE A 44 9.20 5.75 -8.41
CA PHE A 44 8.49 4.73 -7.63
C PHE A 44 8.26 5.16 -6.17
N SER A 45 9.15 5.94 -5.58
CA SER A 45 8.94 6.54 -4.25
C SER A 45 7.66 7.35 -4.15
N ALA A 46 7.32 8.15 -5.17
CA ALA A 46 6.08 8.92 -5.19
C ALA A 46 4.82 8.05 -5.35
N MET A 47 4.95 6.85 -5.92
CA MET A 47 3.87 5.85 -5.93
C MET A 47 3.71 5.21 -4.55
N VAL A 48 4.80 4.90 -3.88
CA VAL A 48 4.81 4.39 -2.49
C VAL A 48 4.17 5.40 -1.54
N GLU A 49 4.49 6.70 -1.69
CA GLU A 49 3.87 7.77 -0.92
C GLU A 49 2.34 7.78 -1.09
N GLU A 50 1.86 7.64 -2.33
CA GLU A 50 0.42 7.56 -2.63
C GLU A 50 -0.25 6.36 -1.95
N PHE A 51 0.40 5.19 -1.91
CA PHE A 51 -0.16 4.02 -1.22
C PHE A 51 -0.36 4.29 0.28
N LEU A 52 0.62 4.93 0.90
CA LEU A 52 0.53 5.32 2.31
C LEU A 52 -0.56 6.35 2.54
N MET A 53 -0.64 7.35 1.66
CA MET A 53 -1.64 8.41 1.73
C MET A 53 -3.07 7.84 1.62
N ILE A 54 -3.35 7.03 0.60
CA ILE A 54 -4.67 6.40 0.39
C ILE A 54 -5.06 5.57 1.61
N THR A 55 -4.15 4.71 2.08
CA THR A 55 -4.40 3.85 3.22
C THR A 55 -4.64 4.67 4.49
N ASN A 56 -3.86 5.72 4.72
CA ASN A 56 -4.04 6.62 5.86
C ASN A 56 -5.42 7.29 5.84
N TYR A 57 -5.88 7.78 4.68
CA TYR A 57 -7.22 8.38 4.57
C TYR A 57 -8.33 7.39 4.84
N ILE A 58 -8.23 6.16 4.32
CA ILE A 58 -9.24 5.11 4.57
C ILE A 58 -9.40 4.88 6.08
N PHE A 59 -8.30 4.71 6.81
CA PHE A 59 -8.34 4.45 8.24
C PHE A 59 -8.73 5.70 9.05
N THR A 60 -8.31 6.89 8.64
CA THR A 60 -8.74 8.15 9.26
C THR A 60 -10.27 8.31 9.18
N GLU A 61 -10.86 8.12 8.01
CA GLU A 61 -12.31 8.22 7.81
C GLU A 61 -13.10 7.08 8.47
N THR A 62 -12.46 5.95 8.73
CA THR A 62 -13.11 4.79 9.35
C THR A 62 -13.09 4.87 10.88
N LEU A 63 -11.95 5.19 11.45
CA LEU A 63 -11.68 5.08 12.89
C LEU A 63 -11.70 6.42 13.61
N HIS A 64 -11.61 7.53 12.88
CA HIS A 64 -11.56 8.89 13.42
C HIS A 64 -10.48 9.02 14.52
N GLU A 65 -10.86 9.41 15.72
CA GLU A 65 -9.93 9.62 16.85
C GLU A 65 -9.16 8.36 17.29
N LYS A 66 -9.64 7.16 16.93
CA LYS A 66 -8.94 5.89 17.23
C LYS A 66 -7.79 5.60 16.25
N HIS A 67 -7.75 6.26 15.11
CA HIS A 67 -6.66 6.11 14.16
C HIS A 67 -5.42 6.86 14.65
N THR A 68 -4.25 6.23 14.49
CA THR A 68 -2.96 6.89 14.66
C THR A 68 -2.41 7.26 13.30
N PRO A 69 -2.51 8.53 12.85
CA PRO A 69 -2.00 8.92 11.55
C PRO A 69 -0.53 8.54 11.39
N PHE A 70 -0.22 7.82 10.32
CA PHE A 70 1.12 7.34 10.03
C PHE A 70 1.78 8.08 8.86
N TYR A 71 1.02 8.92 8.18
CA TYR A 71 1.49 9.72 7.07
C TYR A 71 1.02 11.17 7.23
N THR A 72 1.92 12.10 6.96
CA THR A 72 1.63 13.53 6.83
C THR A 72 2.15 14.00 5.48
N GLU A 73 1.29 14.62 4.68
CA GLU A 73 1.65 15.13 3.36
C GLU A 73 2.88 16.05 3.43
N GLY A 74 3.82 15.84 2.52
CA GLY A 74 5.09 16.56 2.48
C GLY A 74 6.17 16.10 3.47
N GLN A 75 5.92 15.03 4.22
CA GLN A 75 6.88 14.43 5.17
C GLN A 75 7.31 13.01 4.76
N PHE A 76 7.30 12.71 3.46
CA PHE A 76 7.77 11.42 2.97
C PHE A 76 9.29 11.28 3.17
N PRO A 77 9.78 10.12 3.62
CA PRO A 77 11.21 9.89 3.83
C PRO A 77 12.04 10.07 2.57
N THR A 78 13.30 10.46 2.75
CA THR A 78 14.24 10.74 1.65
C THR A 78 15.31 9.66 1.48
N THR A 79 15.31 8.62 2.32
CA THR A 79 16.19 7.47 2.20
C THR A 79 15.38 6.17 2.09
N LYS A 80 15.87 5.19 1.35
CA LYS A 80 15.21 3.89 1.20
C LYS A 80 15.05 3.17 2.54
N ALA A 81 16.03 3.28 3.42
CA ALA A 81 15.96 2.65 4.75
C ALA A 81 14.79 3.21 5.57
N GLU A 82 14.59 4.53 5.55
CA GLU A 82 13.46 5.17 6.23
C GLU A 82 12.12 4.84 5.57
N VAL A 83 12.06 4.73 4.23
CA VAL A 83 10.86 4.29 3.50
C VAL A 83 10.48 2.88 3.92
N LEU A 84 11.42 1.94 3.96
CA LEU A 84 11.19 0.57 4.41
C LEU A 84 10.74 0.51 5.87
N ALA A 85 11.38 1.27 6.75
CA ALA A 85 11.00 1.34 8.17
C ALA A 85 9.58 1.90 8.36
N LEU A 86 9.22 2.95 7.61
CA LEU A 86 7.86 3.49 7.60
C LEU A 86 6.85 2.48 7.05
N TRP A 87 7.19 1.79 5.97
CA TRP A 87 6.35 0.76 5.35
C TRP A 87 6.03 -0.38 6.32
N ASP A 88 7.05 -0.89 7.01
CA ASP A 88 6.92 -1.96 7.99
C ASP A 88 6.07 -1.49 9.20
N LYS A 89 6.36 -0.31 9.74
CA LYS A 89 5.59 0.29 10.82
C LYS A 89 4.10 0.46 10.45
N VAL A 90 3.82 0.94 9.24
CA VAL A 90 2.43 1.10 8.76
C VAL A 90 1.73 -0.25 8.67
N THR A 91 2.40 -1.30 8.20
CA THR A 91 1.83 -2.64 8.13
C THR A 91 1.44 -3.17 9.52
N GLU A 92 2.26 -2.92 10.55
CA GLU A 92 1.94 -3.26 11.94
C GLU A 92 0.74 -2.44 12.49
N ILE A 93 0.67 -1.15 12.15
CA ILE A 93 -0.45 -0.29 12.54
C ILE A 93 -1.75 -0.81 11.92
N LEU A 94 -1.75 -1.13 10.64
CA LEU A 94 -2.93 -1.66 9.94
C LEU A 94 -3.42 -2.97 10.55
N ASP A 95 -2.53 -3.88 10.90
CA ASP A 95 -2.88 -5.15 11.55
C ASP A 95 -3.53 -4.94 12.91
N ARG A 96 -3.08 -3.95 13.67
CA ARG A 96 -3.67 -3.57 14.94
C ARG A 96 -5.03 -2.89 14.77
N GLU A 97 -5.11 -1.88 13.91
CA GLU A 97 -6.29 -1.04 13.74
C GLU A 97 -7.40 -1.73 12.96
N TRP A 98 -7.08 -2.75 12.16
CA TRP A 98 -8.10 -3.59 11.52
C TRP A 98 -9.11 -4.16 12.52
N LYS A 99 -8.67 -4.50 13.72
CA LYS A 99 -9.52 -5.06 14.79
C LYS A 99 -10.47 -4.05 15.40
N GLU A 100 -10.21 -2.76 15.21
CA GLU A 100 -11.05 -1.66 15.68
C GLU A 100 -12.16 -1.30 14.68
N VAL A 101 -12.12 -1.83 13.46
CA VAL A 101 -13.15 -1.61 12.44
C VAL A 101 -14.42 -2.37 12.85
N GLY A 102 -15.44 -1.62 13.25
CA GLY A 102 -16.70 -2.19 13.75
C GLY A 102 -17.65 -2.63 12.64
N ASP A 103 -17.60 -1.99 11.47
CA ASP A 103 -18.47 -2.28 10.33
C ASP A 103 -17.70 -2.16 9.01
N TYR A 104 -17.39 -3.28 8.39
CA TYR A 104 -16.69 -3.35 7.09
C TYR A 104 -17.56 -2.93 5.90
N THR A 105 -18.85 -2.71 6.10
CA THR A 105 -19.81 -2.25 5.10
C THR A 105 -20.10 -0.76 5.20
N GLN A 106 -19.59 -0.06 6.22
CA GLN A 106 -19.80 1.37 6.41
C GLN A 106 -19.34 2.16 5.18
N SER A 107 -20.15 3.13 4.78
CA SER A 107 -19.84 3.99 3.63
C SER A 107 -18.90 5.12 4.02
N LEU A 108 -17.83 5.29 3.25
CA LEU A 108 -16.82 6.33 3.42
C LEU A 108 -16.76 7.18 2.14
N THR A 109 -16.68 8.50 2.28
CA THR A 109 -16.49 9.42 1.15
C THR A 109 -15.08 9.99 1.18
N ILE A 110 -14.24 9.56 0.25
CA ILE A 110 -12.86 10.01 0.08
C ILE A 110 -12.71 10.50 -1.35
N TYR A 111 -12.10 11.68 -1.58
CA TYR A 111 -11.93 12.29 -2.91
C TYR A 111 -13.24 12.36 -3.74
N GLN A 112 -14.38 12.67 -3.10
CA GLN A 112 -15.71 12.73 -3.72
C GLN A 112 -16.25 11.38 -4.24
N MET A 113 -15.57 10.28 -3.96
CA MET A 113 -16.04 8.92 -4.26
C MET A 113 -16.56 8.26 -2.98
N THR A 114 -17.71 7.62 -3.06
CA THR A 114 -18.34 6.93 -1.93
C THR A 114 -18.32 5.43 -2.16
N PHE A 115 -17.58 4.72 -1.31
CA PHE A 115 -17.46 3.27 -1.29
C PHE A 115 -17.63 2.75 0.14
N SER A 116 -17.95 1.46 0.29
CA SER A 116 -17.81 0.82 1.60
C SER A 116 -16.34 0.71 2.00
N PHE A 117 -16.07 0.54 3.31
CA PHE A 117 -14.70 0.28 3.78
C PHE A 117 -14.05 -0.87 3.00
N SER A 118 -14.76 -2.01 2.84
CA SER A 118 -14.23 -3.15 2.09
C SER A 118 -13.87 -2.80 0.64
N GLN A 119 -14.70 -1.99 -0.03
CA GLN A 119 -14.43 -1.54 -1.40
C GLN A 119 -13.23 -0.59 -1.46
N TRP A 120 -13.06 0.28 -0.45
CA TRP A 120 -11.88 1.13 -0.36
C TRP A 120 -10.59 0.32 -0.16
N ILE A 121 -10.63 -0.75 0.63
CA ILE A 121 -9.49 -1.65 0.78
C ILE A 121 -9.19 -2.39 -0.55
N LEU A 122 -10.21 -2.84 -1.27
CA LEU A 122 -10.02 -3.43 -2.61
C LEU A 122 -9.39 -2.40 -3.57
N TYR A 123 -9.87 -1.15 -3.56
CA TYR A 123 -9.27 -0.07 -4.34
C TYR A 123 -7.80 0.15 -3.97
N ALA A 124 -7.46 0.17 -2.68
CA ALA A 124 -6.06 0.31 -2.24
C ALA A 124 -5.19 -0.84 -2.78
N ILE A 125 -5.69 -2.09 -2.75
CA ILE A 125 -5.02 -3.27 -3.30
C ILE A 125 -4.82 -3.14 -4.82
N GLU A 126 -5.83 -2.70 -5.55
CA GLU A 126 -5.78 -2.49 -7.00
C GLU A 126 -4.79 -1.39 -7.38
N ASN A 127 -4.86 -0.25 -6.70
CA ASN A 127 -3.96 0.89 -6.90
C ASN A 127 -2.50 0.49 -6.63
N GLU A 128 -2.25 -0.17 -5.51
CA GLU A 128 -0.91 -0.65 -5.17
C GLU A 128 -0.40 -1.68 -6.19
N SER A 129 -1.24 -2.61 -6.63
CA SER A 129 -0.90 -3.62 -7.64
C SER A 129 -0.60 -2.98 -9.01
N HIS A 130 -1.38 -1.98 -9.43
CA HIS A 130 -1.18 -1.24 -10.66
C HIS A 130 0.19 -0.54 -10.68
N HIS A 131 0.49 0.25 -9.68
CA HIS A 131 1.75 0.99 -9.61
C HIS A 131 2.95 0.11 -9.28
N ARG A 132 2.77 -0.97 -8.52
CA ARG A 132 3.83 -1.98 -8.34
C ARG A 132 4.24 -2.58 -9.68
N GLY A 133 3.29 -2.84 -10.59
CA GLY A 133 3.59 -3.27 -11.97
C GLY A 133 4.48 -2.27 -12.74
N GLN A 134 4.29 -0.97 -12.51
CA GLN A 134 5.18 0.07 -13.04
C GLN A 134 6.57 -0.03 -12.41
N GLY A 135 6.67 -0.25 -11.10
CA GLY A 135 7.95 -0.50 -10.41
C GLY A 135 8.71 -1.68 -10.99
N TYR A 136 8.03 -2.77 -11.33
CA TYR A 136 8.64 -3.92 -12.04
C TYR A 136 9.21 -3.52 -13.42
N THR A 137 8.48 -2.68 -14.14
CA THR A 137 8.94 -2.16 -15.44
C THR A 137 10.18 -1.28 -15.27
N TYR A 138 10.22 -0.45 -14.23
CA TYR A 138 11.38 0.40 -13.93
C TYR A 138 12.62 -0.43 -13.56
N LEU A 139 12.47 -1.45 -12.72
CA LEU A 139 13.58 -2.35 -12.38
C LEU A 139 14.16 -3.00 -13.64
N ARG A 140 13.31 -3.51 -14.55
CA ARG A 140 13.76 -4.09 -15.81
C ARG A 140 14.45 -3.06 -16.71
N ALA A 141 13.96 -1.83 -16.77
CA ALA A 141 14.62 -0.74 -17.52
C ALA A 141 16.01 -0.39 -16.94
N LEU A 142 16.21 -0.66 -15.63
CA LEU A 142 17.50 -0.54 -14.94
C LEU A 142 18.37 -1.80 -15.06
N ASN A 143 17.94 -2.82 -15.82
CA ASN A 143 18.57 -4.15 -15.90
C ASN A 143 18.62 -4.90 -14.54
N ILE A 144 17.65 -4.66 -13.68
CA ILE A 144 17.48 -5.36 -12.39
C ILE A 144 16.30 -6.31 -12.54
N GLU A 145 16.51 -7.61 -12.21
CA GLU A 145 15.43 -8.60 -12.18
C GLU A 145 14.49 -8.28 -11.00
N PRO A 146 13.20 -8.03 -11.27
CA PRO A 146 12.25 -7.76 -10.19
C PRO A 146 12.01 -8.98 -9.32
N PRO A 147 11.60 -8.80 -8.05
CA PRO A 147 11.16 -9.90 -7.21
C PRO A 147 10.04 -10.71 -7.85
N PHE A 148 9.93 -11.98 -7.49
CA PHE A 148 8.90 -12.85 -8.02
C PHE A 148 7.51 -12.38 -7.57
N PHE A 149 6.61 -12.06 -8.50
CA PHE A 149 5.41 -11.27 -8.24
C PHE A 149 4.30 -12.00 -7.45
N TRP A 150 4.37 -13.30 -7.31
CA TRP A 150 3.42 -14.09 -6.53
C TRP A 150 4.03 -14.84 -5.33
N ALA A 151 5.21 -14.45 -4.90
CA ALA A 151 5.82 -14.97 -3.67
C ALA A 151 5.08 -14.41 -2.45
N ARG A 152 3.88 -14.91 -2.19
CA ARG A 152 3.03 -14.50 -1.07
C ARG A 152 3.23 -15.41 0.11
N GLU A 153 3.28 -14.84 1.31
CA GLU A 153 3.43 -15.59 2.56
C GLU A 153 2.23 -16.51 2.82
N SER A 154 1.03 -16.09 2.42
CA SER A 154 -0.20 -16.88 2.56
C SER A 154 -0.27 -18.14 1.71
N PHE A 155 0.69 -18.35 0.79
CA PHE A 155 0.77 -19.54 -0.05
C PHE A 155 1.75 -20.59 0.47
N ASN A 156 2.44 -20.33 1.60
CA ASN A 156 3.42 -21.24 2.22
C ASN A 156 2.84 -22.01 3.39
#